data_d1d9c35ed3d18c9870aa21b01ebd005c
#
_entry.id   d1d9c35ed3d18c9870aa21b01ebd005c
#
_cell.length_a   1.000
_cell.length_b   1.000
_cell.length_c   1.000
_cell.angle_alpha   90.00
_cell.angle_beta   90.00
_cell.angle_gamma   90.00
#
_symmetry.space_group_name_H-M   'P 1'
#
loop_
_entity.id
_entity.type
_entity.pdbx_description
1 polymer ?
#
loop_
_entity_poly.entity_id
_entity_poly.type
_entity_poly.pdbx_seq_one_letter_code
_entity_poly.pdbx_strand_id
1 'polypeptide(L)'
;PAIDSFLESSPLQFSRDLENVGKKNPNRVASLALKLSEDIDPYFISAIFNVIGINHADNNDTDHWKATDFTTAQRLYKKWGNIEEFNVAMSLCRGIRDRANEPWDKDILNIISNLAINHPNPEPGKSNVVSSDDPDGKTVQSLLTNSLNCVRGSAALAIASLLWEDKDRYSYLKDAIESVVNDENLAVNM
;
A
#
# COMPACT_ATOMS: atom_id res chain seq x y z
N PRO A 1 -15.36 32.39 -21.51
CA PRO A 1 -15.99 31.21 -20.89
C PRO A 1 -15.04 30.06 -20.62
N ALA A 2 -13.73 30.15 -20.86
CA ALA A 2 -12.78 29.04 -20.74
C ALA A 2 -11.82 29.19 -19.54
N ILE A 3 -12.04 30.13 -18.64
CA ILE A 3 -11.12 30.42 -17.52
C ILE A 3 -11.51 29.66 -16.24
N ASP A 4 -12.77 29.24 -16.10
CA ASP A 4 -13.24 28.60 -14.86
C ASP A 4 -12.80 27.12 -14.69
N SER A 5 -12.44 26.41 -15.76
CA SER A 5 -12.03 25.02 -15.67
C SER A 5 -10.61 24.79 -15.08
N PHE A 6 -9.80 25.84 -15.02
CA PHE A 6 -8.45 25.78 -14.42
C PHE A 6 -8.43 25.92 -12.89
N LEU A 7 -9.55 26.31 -12.28
CA LEU A 7 -9.66 26.52 -10.83
C LEU A 7 -10.35 25.36 -10.08
N GLU A 8 -10.89 24.37 -10.80
CA GLU A 8 -11.43 23.18 -10.17
C GLU A 8 -10.28 22.22 -9.84
N SER A 9 -9.91 22.20 -8.58
CA SER A 9 -8.94 21.21 -8.08
C SER A 9 -9.55 19.81 -8.23
N SER A 10 -8.83 18.91 -8.93
CA SER A 10 -9.27 17.53 -9.09
C SER A 10 -9.18 16.77 -7.76
N PRO A 11 -9.95 15.67 -7.55
CA PRO A 11 -9.80 14.80 -6.39
C PRO A 11 -8.33 14.36 -6.15
N LEU A 12 -7.59 14.13 -7.23
CA LEU A 12 -6.16 13.82 -7.18
C LEU A 12 -5.34 14.96 -6.57
N GLN A 13 -5.61 16.21 -6.91
CA GLN A 13 -4.86 17.34 -6.35
C GLN A 13 -5.19 17.50 -4.86
N PHE A 14 -6.45 17.44 -4.49
CA PHE A 14 -6.87 17.48 -3.08
C PHE A 14 -6.27 16.33 -2.26
N SER A 15 -6.19 15.13 -2.82
CA SER A 15 -5.58 13.98 -2.11
C SER A 15 -4.08 14.19 -1.85
N ARG A 16 -3.35 14.79 -2.79
CA ARG A 16 -1.94 15.17 -2.60
C ARG A 16 -1.77 16.24 -1.52
N ASP A 17 -2.65 17.23 -1.49
CA ASP A 17 -2.61 18.26 -0.47
C ASP A 17 -2.96 17.69 0.91
N LEU A 18 -3.95 16.78 0.99
CA LEU A 18 -4.28 16.04 2.20
C LEU A 18 -3.08 15.23 2.70
N GLU A 19 -2.38 14.53 1.81
CA GLU A 19 -1.18 13.76 2.17
C GLU A 19 -0.08 14.68 2.71
N ASN A 20 0.22 15.78 2.02
CA ASN A 20 1.25 16.74 2.44
C ASN A 20 0.97 17.38 3.79
N VAL A 21 -0.28 17.79 4.03
CA VAL A 21 -0.71 18.33 5.33
C VAL A 21 -0.79 17.24 6.38
N GLY A 22 -1.26 16.06 6.00
CA GLY A 22 -1.44 14.91 6.88
C GLY A 22 -0.12 14.38 7.43
N LYS A 23 0.92 14.40 6.64
CA LYS A 23 2.28 14.04 7.09
C LYS A 23 2.75 14.88 8.28
N LYS A 24 2.26 16.10 8.45
CA LYS A 24 2.56 16.97 9.61
C LYS A 24 1.75 16.61 10.87
N ASN A 25 0.61 15.93 10.74
CA ASN A 25 -0.23 15.52 11.87
C ASN A 25 -1.03 14.25 11.54
N PRO A 26 -0.37 13.08 11.45
CA PRO A 26 -1.02 11.83 11.03
C PRO A 26 -2.20 11.41 11.93
N ASN A 27 -2.07 11.59 13.24
CA ASN A 27 -3.14 11.24 14.19
C ASN A 27 -4.42 12.07 13.97
N ARG A 28 -4.28 13.35 13.58
CA ARG A 28 -5.44 14.19 13.27
C ARG A 28 -6.16 13.72 12.01
N VAL A 29 -5.38 13.39 10.96
CA VAL A 29 -5.94 12.84 9.72
C VAL A 29 -6.63 11.51 10.00
N ALA A 30 -5.99 10.61 10.73
CA ALA A 30 -6.55 9.31 11.10
C ALA A 30 -7.86 9.46 11.89
N SER A 31 -7.90 10.36 12.87
CA SER A 31 -9.11 10.63 13.66
C SER A 31 -10.27 11.18 12.83
N LEU A 32 -9.98 12.03 11.85
CA LEU A 32 -10.98 12.53 10.90
C LEU A 32 -11.43 11.42 9.93
N ALA A 33 -10.51 10.63 9.44
CA ALA A 33 -10.76 9.54 8.49
C ALA A 33 -11.70 8.47 9.08
N LEU A 34 -11.65 8.20 10.38
CA LEU A 34 -12.60 7.30 11.04
C LEU A 34 -14.06 7.77 10.93
N LYS A 35 -14.30 9.07 10.75
CA LYS A 35 -15.64 9.69 10.64
C LYS A 35 -16.14 9.77 9.20
N LEU A 36 -15.28 9.56 8.20
CA LEU A 36 -15.66 9.59 6.80
C LEU A 36 -16.52 8.38 6.45
N SER A 37 -17.33 8.50 5.41
CA SER A 37 -18.09 7.38 4.83
C SER A 37 -17.16 6.34 4.23
N GLU A 38 -17.68 5.12 3.99
CA GLU A 38 -16.91 4.06 3.33
C GLU A 38 -16.77 4.28 1.82
N ASP A 39 -17.67 5.07 1.23
CA ASP A 39 -17.80 5.35 -0.20
C ASP A 39 -17.08 6.62 -0.69
N ILE A 40 -16.08 7.09 0.06
CA ILE A 40 -15.26 8.23 -0.38
C ILE A 40 -14.38 7.84 -1.58
N ASP A 41 -14.00 8.86 -2.34
CA ASP A 41 -13.15 8.68 -3.52
C ASP A 41 -11.82 7.95 -3.16
N PRO A 42 -11.43 6.92 -3.91
CA PRO A 42 -10.21 6.13 -3.67
C PRO A 42 -8.91 6.94 -3.56
N TYR A 43 -8.81 8.07 -4.23
CA TYR A 43 -7.65 8.96 -4.09
C TYR A 43 -7.46 9.46 -2.66
N PHE A 44 -8.56 9.77 -1.94
CA PHE A 44 -8.47 10.16 -0.55
C PHE A 44 -8.10 9.01 0.36
N ILE A 45 -8.63 7.81 0.10
CA ILE A 45 -8.27 6.61 0.87
C ILE A 45 -6.78 6.33 0.73
N SER A 46 -6.26 6.35 -0.50
CA SER A 46 -4.83 6.17 -0.77
C SER A 46 -3.97 7.21 -0.03
N ALA A 47 -4.35 8.48 -0.06
CA ALA A 47 -3.65 9.54 0.66
C ALA A 47 -3.67 9.32 2.18
N ILE A 48 -4.82 8.90 2.74
CA ILE A 48 -4.95 8.54 4.16
C ILE A 48 -4.02 7.37 4.49
N PHE A 49 -4.00 6.32 3.68
CA PHE A 49 -3.13 5.15 3.88
C PHE A 49 -1.65 5.53 3.82
N ASN A 50 -1.24 6.40 2.89
CA ASN A 50 0.12 6.92 2.83
C ASN A 50 0.49 7.71 4.08
N VAL A 51 -0.46 8.47 4.67
CA VAL A 51 -0.21 9.24 5.90
C VAL A 51 -0.07 8.33 7.12
N ILE A 52 -0.97 7.34 7.29
CA ILE A 52 -0.99 6.47 8.48
C ILE A 52 0.03 5.34 8.41
N GLY A 53 0.50 5.00 7.22
CA GLY A 53 1.50 3.94 6.97
C GLY A 53 2.93 4.35 7.30
N ILE A 54 3.22 5.64 7.44
CA ILE A 54 4.59 6.10 7.65
C ILE A 54 5.10 5.64 9.02
N ASN A 55 6.22 4.91 9.00
CA ASN A 55 7.00 4.61 10.20
C ASN A 55 8.11 5.66 10.33
N HIS A 56 8.09 6.45 11.40
CA HIS A 56 8.96 7.62 11.57
C HIS A 56 10.35 7.30 12.13
N ALA A 57 10.73 6.04 12.22
CA ALA A 57 12.05 5.66 12.74
C ALA A 57 13.21 6.15 11.85
N ASP A 58 12.97 6.48 10.59
CA ASP A 58 14.02 6.76 9.61
C ASP A 58 14.26 8.25 9.32
N ASN A 59 13.44 9.15 9.81
CA ASN A 59 13.63 10.57 9.57
C ASN A 59 14.38 11.23 10.74
N ASN A 60 15.63 11.58 10.53
CA ASN A 60 16.46 12.42 11.42
C ASN A 60 15.88 13.84 11.64
N ASP A 61 14.69 14.13 11.17
CA ASP A 61 13.98 15.38 11.37
C ASP A 61 13.19 15.26 12.68
N THR A 62 13.80 15.73 13.75
CA THR A 62 13.39 15.56 15.15
C THR A 62 12.15 16.35 15.54
N ASP A 63 11.51 17.08 14.63
CA ASP A 63 10.41 17.97 14.92
C ASP A 63 9.05 17.36 14.60
N HIS A 64 8.43 16.75 15.60
CA HIS A 64 6.98 16.69 15.81
C HIS A 64 6.16 15.56 15.21
N TRP A 65 6.73 14.54 14.56
CA TRP A 65 5.92 13.49 13.94
C TRP A 65 5.76 12.29 14.87
N LYS A 66 4.57 12.11 15.38
CA LYS A 66 4.19 10.84 15.99
C LYS A 66 3.46 10.03 14.95
N ALA A 67 3.94 8.83 14.67
CA ALA A 67 3.22 7.87 13.86
C ALA A 67 1.77 7.75 14.37
N THR A 68 0.85 7.47 13.46
CA THR A 68 -0.54 7.16 13.85
C THR A 68 -0.53 5.99 14.82
N ASP A 69 -1.29 6.07 15.89
CA ASP A 69 -1.41 4.95 16.83
C ASP A 69 -1.89 3.69 16.10
N PHE A 70 -1.35 2.55 16.51
CA PHE A 70 -1.57 1.27 15.85
C PHE A 70 -3.06 0.91 15.75
N THR A 71 -3.80 1.07 16.84
CA THR A 71 -5.23 0.70 16.88
C THR A 71 -6.05 1.49 15.85
N THR A 72 -5.77 2.79 15.73
CA THR A 72 -6.43 3.64 14.74
C THR A 72 -6.02 3.27 13.32
N ALA A 73 -4.74 3.03 13.06
CA ALA A 73 -4.27 2.59 11.75
C ALA A 73 -4.91 1.26 11.34
N GLN A 74 -4.93 0.27 12.22
CA GLN A 74 -5.54 -1.03 11.99
C GLN A 74 -7.05 -0.90 11.66
N ARG A 75 -7.78 -0.06 12.39
CA ARG A 75 -9.21 0.19 12.11
C ARG A 75 -9.43 0.79 10.72
N LEU A 76 -8.58 1.71 10.30
CA LEU A 76 -8.68 2.34 8.98
C LEU A 76 -8.32 1.37 7.86
N TYR A 77 -7.28 0.54 8.03
CA TYR A 77 -6.96 -0.51 7.07
C TYR A 77 -8.08 -1.55 6.96
N LYS A 78 -8.73 -1.94 8.05
CA LYS A 78 -9.91 -2.82 7.99
C LYS A 78 -11.10 -2.16 7.30
N LYS A 79 -11.32 -0.87 7.52
CA LYS A 79 -12.44 -0.13 6.93
C LYS A 79 -12.40 -0.12 5.41
N TRP A 80 -11.23 0.05 4.81
CA TRP A 80 -11.07 0.25 3.37
C TRP A 80 -10.12 -0.74 2.68
N GLY A 81 -9.56 -1.67 3.42
CA GLY A 81 -8.54 -2.58 2.88
C GLY A 81 -9.02 -3.58 1.83
N ASN A 82 -10.34 -3.77 1.68
CA ASN A 82 -10.93 -4.61 0.65
C ASN A 82 -11.21 -3.87 -0.67
N ILE A 83 -10.83 -2.60 -0.78
CA ILE A 83 -10.98 -1.82 -2.01
C ILE A 83 -9.84 -2.21 -2.97
N GLU A 84 -10.21 -2.77 -4.13
CA GLU A 84 -9.26 -3.29 -5.13
C GLU A 84 -8.67 -2.19 -6.04
N GLU A 85 -8.98 -0.90 -5.80
CA GLU A 85 -8.39 0.16 -6.59
C GLU A 85 -6.88 0.19 -6.39
N PHE A 86 -6.13 0.29 -7.48
CA PHE A 86 -4.68 0.13 -7.54
C PHE A 86 -3.92 0.98 -6.49
N ASN A 87 -4.22 2.28 -6.41
CA ASN A 87 -3.50 3.17 -5.49
C ASN A 87 -3.82 2.87 -4.03
N VAL A 88 -5.06 2.48 -3.72
CA VAL A 88 -5.49 2.07 -2.37
C VAL A 88 -4.75 0.81 -1.94
N ALA A 89 -4.77 -0.23 -2.79
CA ALA A 89 -4.08 -1.49 -2.54
C ALA A 89 -2.56 -1.29 -2.37
N MET A 90 -1.94 -0.50 -3.24
CA MET A 90 -0.51 -0.18 -3.16
C MET A 90 -0.15 0.56 -1.88
N SER A 91 -0.94 1.57 -1.49
CA SER A 91 -0.70 2.34 -0.27
C SER A 91 -0.88 1.48 0.99
N LEU A 92 -1.86 0.57 0.98
CA LEU A 92 -2.06 -0.40 2.06
C LEU A 92 -0.86 -1.34 2.18
N CYS A 93 -0.41 -1.97 1.09
CA CYS A 93 0.74 -2.87 1.10
C CYS A 93 2.00 -2.19 1.64
N ARG A 94 2.27 -0.96 1.19
CA ARG A 94 3.41 -0.17 1.67
C ARG A 94 3.29 0.15 3.15
N GLY A 95 2.13 0.60 3.61
CA GLY A 95 1.91 0.93 5.01
C GLY A 95 2.04 -0.26 5.94
N ILE A 96 1.54 -1.45 5.56
CA ILE A 96 1.72 -2.69 6.33
C ILE A 96 3.19 -3.11 6.33
N ARG A 97 3.89 -3.03 5.20
CA ARG A 97 5.32 -3.32 5.10
C ARG A 97 6.15 -2.43 6.02
N ASP A 98 5.93 -1.12 5.97
CA ASP A 98 6.70 -0.14 6.72
C ASP A 98 6.41 -0.18 8.23
N ARG A 99 5.32 -0.84 8.63
CA ARG A 99 4.89 -1.08 10.01
C ARG A 99 4.80 -2.59 10.33
N ALA A 100 5.61 -3.42 9.70
CA ALA A 100 5.54 -4.88 9.85
C ALA A 100 5.79 -5.37 11.29
N ASN A 101 6.50 -4.60 12.11
CA ASN A 101 6.75 -4.88 13.53
C ASN A 101 5.51 -4.72 14.44
N GLU A 102 4.43 -4.12 13.94
CA GLU A 102 3.20 -3.94 14.71
C GLU A 102 2.41 -5.27 14.83
N PRO A 103 1.65 -5.48 15.92
CA PRO A 103 0.92 -6.74 16.16
C PRO A 103 -0.38 -6.83 15.33
N TRP A 104 -0.25 -6.83 14.01
CA TRP A 104 -1.37 -6.95 13.08
C TRP A 104 -2.21 -8.18 13.36
N ASP A 105 -3.53 -8.02 13.41
CA ASP A 105 -4.44 -9.13 13.63
C ASP A 105 -4.75 -9.92 12.34
N LYS A 106 -5.50 -11.00 12.51
CA LYS A 106 -5.85 -11.92 11.43
C LYS A 106 -6.59 -11.24 10.26
N ASP A 107 -7.39 -10.23 10.53
CA ASP A 107 -8.16 -9.56 9.47
C ASP A 107 -7.21 -8.82 8.52
N ILE A 108 -6.20 -8.13 9.06
CA ILE A 108 -5.17 -7.48 8.26
C ILE A 108 -4.31 -8.50 7.50
N LEU A 109 -3.94 -9.61 8.15
CA LEU A 109 -3.21 -10.69 7.48
C LEU A 109 -4.03 -11.31 6.34
N ASN A 110 -5.34 -11.45 6.51
CA ASN A 110 -6.23 -11.92 5.45
C ASN A 110 -6.36 -10.90 4.30
N ILE A 111 -6.45 -9.61 4.59
CA ILE A 111 -6.50 -8.56 3.56
C ILE A 111 -5.24 -8.61 2.70
N ILE A 112 -4.05 -8.63 3.32
CA ILE A 112 -2.80 -8.66 2.56
C ILE A 112 -2.62 -9.98 1.78
N SER A 113 -3.06 -11.11 2.35
CA SER A 113 -3.08 -12.40 1.68
C SER A 113 -3.99 -12.38 0.46
N ASN A 114 -5.19 -11.81 0.58
CA ASN A 114 -6.12 -11.68 -0.54
C ASN A 114 -5.54 -10.81 -1.67
N LEU A 115 -4.87 -9.72 -1.35
CA LEU A 115 -4.19 -8.90 -2.36
C LEU A 115 -3.07 -9.66 -3.06
N ALA A 116 -2.30 -10.46 -2.34
CA ALA A 116 -1.21 -11.27 -2.91
C ALA A 116 -1.73 -12.38 -3.84
N ILE A 117 -2.87 -12.98 -3.53
CA ILE A 117 -3.42 -14.13 -4.29
C ILE A 117 -4.31 -13.65 -5.45
N ASN A 118 -5.23 -12.72 -5.20
CA ASN A 118 -6.38 -12.50 -6.05
C ASN A 118 -6.38 -11.16 -6.79
N HIS A 119 -5.51 -10.21 -6.43
CA HIS A 119 -5.55 -8.90 -7.08
C HIS A 119 -5.15 -9.00 -8.56
N PRO A 120 -5.90 -8.37 -9.51
CA PRO A 120 -5.65 -8.50 -10.94
C PRO A 120 -4.34 -7.88 -11.42
N ASN A 121 -3.68 -7.03 -10.61
CA ASN A 121 -2.43 -6.38 -10.99
C ASN A 121 -1.22 -7.04 -10.28
N PRO A 122 -0.17 -7.47 -11.04
CA PRO A 122 -0.02 -7.31 -12.49
C PRO A 122 -0.85 -8.34 -13.27
N GLU A 123 -1.22 -7.97 -14.50
CA GLU A 123 -1.80 -8.94 -15.43
C GLU A 123 -0.75 -10.00 -15.83
N PRO A 124 -1.15 -11.25 -16.07
CA PRO A 124 -0.23 -12.31 -16.50
C PRO A 124 0.61 -11.88 -17.70
N GLY A 125 1.92 -12.09 -17.64
CA GLY A 125 2.85 -11.80 -18.73
C GLY A 125 3.07 -10.32 -19.06
N LYS A 126 2.47 -9.39 -18.30
CA LYS A 126 2.69 -7.94 -18.50
C LYS A 126 3.65 -7.37 -17.47
N SER A 127 4.56 -6.51 -17.94
CA SER A 127 5.42 -5.66 -17.12
C SER A 127 4.88 -4.24 -17.09
N ASN A 128 4.77 -3.66 -15.89
CA ASN A 128 4.29 -2.28 -15.72
C ASN A 128 5.36 -1.24 -16.11
N VAL A 129 6.63 -1.61 -15.96
CA VAL A 129 7.78 -0.76 -16.25
C VAL A 129 8.69 -1.49 -17.20
N VAL A 130 8.97 -0.87 -18.34
CA VAL A 130 9.93 -1.34 -19.36
C VAL A 130 10.86 -0.19 -19.73
N SER A 131 12.07 -0.51 -20.18
CA SER A 131 13.03 0.48 -20.66
C SER A 131 13.42 0.19 -22.10
N SER A 132 14.06 1.15 -22.78
CA SER A 132 14.62 0.94 -24.13
C SER A 132 15.63 -0.19 -24.17
N ASP A 133 16.37 -0.39 -23.07
CA ASP A 133 17.44 -1.38 -22.96
C ASP A 133 16.92 -2.76 -22.50
N ASP A 134 15.68 -2.81 -22.01
CA ASP A 134 14.99 -4.03 -21.58
C ASP A 134 13.49 -3.93 -21.92
N PRO A 135 13.15 -4.03 -23.21
CA PRO A 135 11.77 -3.86 -23.67
C PRO A 135 10.82 -4.95 -23.18
N ASP A 136 11.37 -6.12 -22.81
CA ASP A 136 10.59 -7.23 -22.24
C ASP A 136 10.46 -7.15 -20.71
N GLY A 137 11.19 -6.24 -20.05
CA GLY A 137 11.15 -6.05 -18.59
C GLY A 137 11.64 -7.26 -17.80
N LYS A 138 12.60 -8.05 -18.35
CA LYS A 138 13.03 -9.34 -17.79
C LYS A 138 14.39 -9.30 -17.08
N THR A 139 15.10 -8.18 -17.12
CA THR A 139 16.30 -8.05 -16.29
C THR A 139 15.95 -8.07 -14.82
N VAL A 140 16.87 -8.49 -13.95
CA VAL A 140 16.68 -8.48 -12.49
C VAL A 140 16.24 -7.11 -12.00
N GLN A 141 16.86 -6.04 -12.51
CA GLN A 141 16.50 -4.67 -12.15
C GLN A 141 15.06 -4.31 -12.56
N SER A 142 14.65 -4.68 -13.77
CA SER A 142 13.28 -4.46 -14.25
C SER A 142 12.28 -5.27 -13.46
N LEU A 143 12.58 -6.54 -13.15
CA LEU A 143 11.71 -7.39 -12.34
C LEU A 143 11.54 -6.83 -10.92
N LEU A 144 12.63 -6.39 -10.26
CA LEU A 144 12.56 -5.73 -8.96
C LEU A 144 11.70 -4.46 -9.02
N THR A 145 11.91 -3.62 -10.04
CA THR A 145 11.12 -2.41 -10.23
C THR A 145 9.65 -2.74 -10.44
N ASN A 146 9.35 -3.74 -11.26
CA ASN A 146 7.98 -4.19 -11.53
C ASN A 146 7.32 -4.79 -10.28
N SER A 147 8.04 -5.56 -9.48
CA SER A 147 7.56 -6.08 -8.19
C SER A 147 7.13 -4.95 -7.24
N LEU A 148 7.96 -3.92 -7.11
CA LEU A 148 7.67 -2.74 -6.28
C LEU A 148 6.50 -1.89 -6.80
N ASN A 149 6.17 -1.98 -8.08
CA ASN A 149 5.16 -1.19 -8.77
C ASN A 149 3.94 -2.00 -9.22
N CYS A 150 3.72 -3.17 -8.66
CA CYS A 150 2.51 -3.95 -8.84
C CYS A 150 1.93 -4.40 -7.48
N VAL A 151 0.62 -4.62 -7.45
CA VAL A 151 -0.07 -4.90 -6.17
C VAL A 151 0.33 -6.24 -5.59
N ARG A 152 0.28 -7.34 -6.37
CA ARG A 152 0.67 -8.66 -5.86
C ARG A 152 2.14 -8.70 -5.41
N GLY A 153 3.06 -8.07 -6.15
CA GLY A 153 4.46 -7.95 -5.74
C GLY A 153 4.64 -7.12 -4.47
N SER A 154 3.95 -5.99 -4.35
CA SER A 154 3.98 -5.17 -3.12
C SER A 154 3.37 -5.90 -1.92
N ALA A 155 2.33 -6.71 -2.13
CA ALA A 155 1.75 -7.57 -1.09
C ALA A 155 2.72 -8.68 -0.67
N ALA A 156 3.42 -9.32 -1.63
CA ALA A 156 4.46 -10.29 -1.36
C ALA A 156 5.59 -9.71 -0.49
N LEU A 157 6.04 -8.50 -0.79
CA LEU A 157 7.05 -7.78 0.02
C LEU A 157 6.54 -7.46 1.43
N ALA A 158 5.27 -7.08 1.57
CA ALA A 158 4.67 -6.86 2.88
C ALA A 158 4.61 -8.17 3.68
N ILE A 159 4.23 -9.29 3.04
CA ILE A 159 4.24 -10.63 3.66
C ILE A 159 5.66 -11.01 4.11
N ALA A 160 6.66 -10.81 3.28
CA ALA A 160 8.05 -11.08 3.64
C ALA A 160 8.50 -10.27 4.87
N SER A 161 8.16 -8.98 4.92
CA SER A 161 8.45 -8.12 6.07
C SER A 161 7.72 -8.56 7.34
N LEU A 162 6.44 -8.93 7.23
CA LEU A 162 5.65 -9.45 8.34
C LEU A 162 6.24 -10.73 8.94
N LEU A 163 6.75 -11.63 8.10
CA LEU A 163 7.39 -12.89 8.52
C LEU A 163 8.79 -12.65 9.09
N TRP A 164 9.49 -11.63 8.61
CA TRP A 164 10.78 -11.25 9.19
C TRP A 164 10.65 -10.81 10.63
N GLU A 165 9.61 -10.04 10.94
CA GLU A 165 9.34 -9.54 12.29
C GLU A 165 8.74 -10.61 13.21
N ASP A 166 7.85 -11.47 12.66
CA ASP A 166 7.15 -12.49 13.46
C ASP A 166 6.87 -13.76 12.63
N LYS A 167 7.63 -14.82 12.89
CA LYS A 167 7.52 -16.10 12.18
C LYS A 167 6.23 -16.87 12.50
N ASP A 168 5.56 -16.58 13.61
CA ASP A 168 4.31 -17.26 13.99
C ASP A 168 3.15 -16.89 13.04
N ARG A 169 3.29 -15.80 12.29
CA ARG A 169 2.37 -15.38 11.22
C ARG A 169 2.36 -16.33 10.03
N TYR A 170 3.36 -17.20 9.90
CA TYR A 170 3.43 -18.16 8.79
C TYR A 170 2.17 -18.99 8.63
N SER A 171 1.57 -19.44 9.74
CA SER A 171 0.34 -20.25 9.72
C SER A 171 -0.85 -19.55 9.04
N TYR A 172 -0.87 -18.20 9.04
CA TYR A 172 -1.91 -17.39 8.42
C TYR A 172 -1.57 -16.95 6.99
N LEU A 173 -0.27 -16.93 6.64
CA LEU A 173 0.22 -16.39 5.38
C LEU A 173 0.66 -17.48 4.39
N LYS A 174 0.63 -18.77 4.81
CA LYS A 174 1.13 -19.90 4.03
C LYS A 174 0.56 -19.96 2.62
N ASP A 175 -0.76 -19.87 2.47
CA ASP A 175 -1.41 -19.99 1.16
C ASP A 175 -1.03 -18.82 0.23
N ALA A 176 -0.87 -17.63 0.79
CA ALA A 176 -0.38 -16.47 0.04
C ALA A 176 1.09 -16.66 -0.41
N ILE A 177 1.93 -17.21 0.44
CA ILE A 177 3.34 -17.52 0.10
C ILE A 177 3.38 -18.54 -1.04
N GLU A 178 2.61 -19.62 -0.94
CA GLU A 178 2.53 -20.65 -1.97
C GLU A 178 2.03 -20.07 -3.31
N SER A 179 1.04 -19.17 -3.26
CA SER A 179 0.53 -18.47 -4.45
C SER A 179 1.59 -17.56 -5.08
N VAL A 180 2.28 -16.76 -4.28
CA VAL A 180 3.35 -15.86 -4.75
C VAL A 180 4.49 -16.62 -5.41
N VAL A 181 4.96 -17.70 -4.79
CA VAL A 181 6.07 -18.53 -5.33
C VAL A 181 5.70 -19.20 -6.66
N ASN A 182 4.42 -19.49 -6.87
CA ASN A 182 3.91 -20.13 -8.09
C ASN A 182 3.22 -19.14 -9.04
N ASP A 183 3.36 -17.83 -8.82
CA ASP A 183 2.73 -16.82 -9.68
C ASP A 183 3.31 -16.88 -11.10
N GLU A 184 2.45 -16.78 -12.11
CA GLU A 184 2.85 -16.77 -13.52
C GLU A 184 3.63 -15.50 -13.91
N ASN A 185 3.48 -14.42 -13.15
CA ASN A 185 4.18 -13.17 -13.39
C ASN A 185 5.51 -13.13 -12.65
N LEU A 186 6.60 -13.07 -13.42
CA LEU A 186 7.97 -13.07 -12.88
C LEU A 186 8.26 -11.95 -11.88
N ALA A 187 7.57 -10.82 -11.97
CA ALA A 187 7.73 -9.73 -10.99
C ALA A 187 7.08 -10.02 -9.64
N VAL A 188 6.26 -11.06 -9.53
CA VAL A 188 5.62 -11.49 -8.29
C VAL A 188 6.39 -12.62 -7.62
N ASN A 189 6.86 -13.60 -8.41
CA ASN A 189 7.50 -14.80 -7.89
C ASN A 189 9.03 -14.69 -7.72
N MET A 190 9.57 -13.48 -7.71
CA MET A 190 11.00 -13.22 -7.45
C MET A 190 11.40 -13.60 -5.99
#